data_d99a34cd041902caa0a8e44dceb6ec3f
#
_entry.id   d99a34cd041902caa0a8e44dceb6ec3f
#
_cell.length_a   1.000
_cell.length_b   1.000
_cell.length_c   1.000
_cell.angle_alpha   90.00
_cell.angle_beta   90.00
_cell.angle_gamma   90.00
#
_symmetry.space_group_name_H-M   'P 1'
#
loop_
_entity.id
_entity.type
_entity.pdbx_description
1 polymer ?
#
loop_
_entity_poly.entity_id
_entity_poly.type
_entity_poly.pdbx_seq_one_letter_code
_entity_poly.pdbx_strand_id
1 'polypeptide(L)'
;MTSYRARAAVGADAVTPATQAAGDGFVTYDELRGPDLDAGRWSPARLPLPTGGEHLPLDPNAELGVGEGEVRVTIPRFSLSHDRFQAADSPKYLIVSTRQFELPPDRPATFAVDLAVTNLGGVPEDYRRAMAAFQVGDLVSGRVFSVIGTASRVFALDEQLDFGGAGEPFIHVVESPYADFDDDFTRLRACEVTLDRGGSSAAWRVDGRTVYQTHGTSIPQRVLIGFGIWTMLPIRDGRSRSLEGQGMHARWRRFRVRGVDT
;
A
#
# COMPACT_ATOMS: atom_id res chain seq x y z
N MET A 1 63.34 -0.52 -7.95
CA MET A 1 62.79 -0.58 -9.31
C MET A 1 61.76 -1.69 -9.34
N THR A 2 60.48 -1.41 -9.17
CA THR A 2 59.41 -2.41 -9.26
C THR A 2 58.29 -1.79 -10.10
N SER A 3 58.12 -2.35 -11.28
CA SER A 3 57.15 -1.91 -12.29
C SER A 3 55.75 -2.31 -11.91
N TYR A 4 54.85 -1.36 -11.77
CA TYR A 4 53.39 -1.59 -11.69
C TYR A 4 52.79 -1.66 -13.10
N ARG A 5 52.27 -2.82 -13.48
CA ARG A 5 51.46 -3.02 -14.70
C ARG A 5 50.05 -2.57 -14.42
N ALA A 6 49.57 -1.61 -15.21
CA ALA A 6 48.16 -1.22 -15.26
C ALA A 6 47.32 -2.39 -15.82
N ARG A 7 46.25 -2.78 -15.12
CA ARG A 7 45.20 -3.67 -15.63
C ARG A 7 44.14 -2.82 -16.33
N ALA A 8 43.78 -3.26 -17.51
CA ALA A 8 42.77 -2.67 -18.37
C ALA A 8 41.39 -2.69 -17.71
N ALA A 9 40.62 -1.62 -17.94
CA ALA A 9 39.22 -1.50 -17.56
C ALA A 9 38.41 -2.55 -18.34
N VAL A 10 37.67 -3.37 -17.59
CA VAL A 10 36.63 -4.26 -18.12
C VAL A 10 35.39 -3.39 -18.37
N GLY A 11 34.86 -3.52 -19.59
CA GLY A 11 33.74 -2.70 -20.08
C GLY A 11 32.50 -2.79 -19.22
N ALA A 12 31.82 -1.66 -19.13
CA ALA A 12 30.45 -1.58 -18.58
C ALA A 12 29.52 -2.36 -19.51
N ASP A 13 29.03 -3.50 -19.02
CA ASP A 13 27.93 -4.20 -19.68
C ASP A 13 26.70 -3.30 -19.64
N ALA A 14 26.26 -2.91 -20.84
CA ALA A 14 25.01 -2.22 -21.04
C ALA A 14 23.86 -3.10 -20.52
N VAL A 15 23.21 -2.67 -19.46
CA VAL A 15 21.97 -3.27 -18.98
C VAL A 15 20.94 -3.11 -20.10
N THR A 16 20.70 -4.16 -20.84
CA THR A 16 19.62 -4.25 -21.82
C THR A 16 18.30 -4.04 -21.08
N PRO A 17 17.43 -3.10 -21.53
CA PRO A 17 16.12 -2.96 -20.92
C PRO A 17 15.38 -4.27 -21.11
N ALA A 18 14.89 -4.85 -19.99
CA ALA A 18 14.11 -6.06 -19.99
C ALA A 18 12.96 -5.91 -20.99
N THR A 19 12.99 -6.69 -22.03
CA THR A 19 11.93 -6.83 -23.03
C THR A 19 10.64 -7.13 -22.27
N GLN A 20 9.63 -6.30 -22.46
CA GLN A 20 8.28 -6.54 -21.98
C GLN A 20 7.85 -7.95 -22.40
N ALA A 21 7.85 -8.90 -21.46
CA ALA A 21 7.34 -10.23 -21.70
C ALA A 21 5.86 -10.11 -22.05
N ALA A 22 5.50 -10.55 -23.24
CA ALA A 22 4.11 -10.64 -23.67
C ALA A 22 3.33 -11.53 -22.70
N GLY A 23 2.30 -10.97 -22.03
CA GLY A 23 1.20 -11.78 -21.53
C GLY A 23 1.22 -12.23 -20.07
N ASP A 24 1.55 -11.37 -19.10
CA ASP A 24 1.26 -11.67 -17.69
C ASP A 24 -0.24 -11.48 -17.32
N GLY A 25 -1.06 -11.06 -18.28
CA GLY A 25 -2.50 -10.85 -18.13
C GLY A 25 -2.89 -9.63 -17.27
N PHE A 26 -1.93 -8.79 -16.88
CA PHE A 26 -2.21 -7.55 -16.20
C PHE A 26 -2.68 -6.44 -17.15
N VAL A 27 -3.67 -5.68 -16.70
CA VAL A 27 -4.13 -4.44 -17.34
C VAL A 27 -3.75 -3.28 -16.43
N THR A 28 -3.16 -2.23 -17.03
CA THR A 28 -2.83 -1.01 -16.29
C THR A 28 -4.11 -0.26 -15.93
N TYR A 29 -4.27 0.04 -14.65
CA TYR A 29 -5.38 0.87 -14.16
C TYR A 29 -5.13 2.34 -14.45
N ASP A 30 -3.93 2.84 -14.15
CA ASP A 30 -3.54 4.22 -14.41
C ASP A 30 -2.05 4.30 -14.79
N GLU A 31 -1.77 5.06 -15.84
CA GLU A 31 -0.41 5.32 -16.33
C GLU A 31 0.30 6.47 -15.61
N LEU A 32 -0.43 7.24 -14.80
CA LEU A 32 0.08 8.39 -14.03
C LEU A 32 0.88 9.40 -14.87
N ARG A 33 0.35 9.73 -16.07
CA ARG A 33 1.05 10.58 -17.06
C ARG A 33 0.83 12.07 -16.87
N GLY A 34 -0.24 12.45 -16.16
CA GLY A 34 -0.62 13.86 -15.95
C GLY A 34 0.20 14.51 -14.83
N PRO A 35 0.13 15.84 -14.70
CA PRO A 35 0.71 16.55 -13.56
C PRO A 35 -0.11 16.36 -12.28
N ASP A 36 -1.36 15.90 -12.41
CA ASP A 36 -2.30 15.68 -11.31
C ASP A 36 -2.89 14.26 -11.41
N LEU A 37 -3.44 13.76 -10.30
CA LEU A 37 -4.24 12.54 -10.30
C LEU A 37 -5.51 12.76 -11.14
N ASP A 38 -5.82 11.79 -12.00
CA ASP A 38 -7.06 11.78 -12.75
C ASP A 38 -8.26 11.62 -11.79
N ALA A 39 -9.04 12.68 -11.60
CA ALA A 39 -10.23 12.68 -10.75
C ALA A 39 -11.32 11.69 -11.22
N GLY A 40 -11.29 11.26 -12.48
CA GLY A 40 -12.15 10.18 -12.99
C GLY A 40 -11.72 8.80 -12.49
N ARG A 41 -10.48 8.64 -12.02
CA ARG A 41 -9.91 7.38 -11.55
C ARG A 41 -9.67 7.36 -10.04
N TRP A 42 -9.38 8.49 -9.42
CA TRP A 42 -8.95 8.59 -8.04
C TRP A 42 -9.76 9.62 -7.26
N SER A 43 -10.03 9.33 -6.00
CA SER A 43 -10.67 10.26 -5.08
C SER A 43 -10.14 10.06 -3.66
N PRO A 44 -10.15 11.10 -2.81
CA PRO A 44 -9.93 10.92 -1.38
C PRO A 44 -10.93 9.92 -0.80
N ALA A 45 -10.44 9.03 0.05
CA ALA A 45 -11.32 8.14 0.80
C ALA A 45 -12.21 8.96 1.74
N ARG A 46 -13.43 8.49 1.95
CA ARG A 46 -14.40 9.08 2.89
C ARG A 46 -14.76 8.02 3.91
N LEU A 47 -14.32 8.20 5.13
CA LEU A 47 -14.52 7.23 6.20
C LEU A 47 -15.69 7.67 7.08
N PRO A 48 -16.73 6.85 7.24
CA PRO A 48 -17.89 7.23 8.04
C PRO A 48 -17.52 7.42 9.51
N LEU A 49 -18.05 8.46 10.13
CA LEU A 49 -17.88 8.71 11.56
C LEU A 49 -19.08 8.15 12.33
N PRO A 50 -18.88 7.53 13.51
CA PRO A 50 -19.99 7.02 14.34
C PRO A 50 -20.99 8.10 14.77
N THR A 51 -20.54 9.34 14.83
CA THR A 51 -21.37 10.53 15.19
C THR A 51 -22.10 11.16 14.00
N GLY A 52 -21.99 10.55 12.81
CA GLY A 52 -22.45 11.12 11.55
C GLY A 52 -21.40 12.04 10.91
N GLY A 53 -21.45 12.14 9.59
CA GLY A 53 -20.44 12.82 8.79
C GLY A 53 -19.31 11.90 8.34
N GLU A 54 -18.24 12.49 7.81
CA GLU A 54 -17.12 11.76 7.21
C GLU A 54 -15.79 12.31 7.71
N HIS A 55 -14.83 11.41 7.91
CA HIS A 55 -13.42 11.76 8.09
C HIS A 55 -12.74 11.70 6.73
N LEU A 56 -12.08 12.80 6.36
CA LEU A 56 -11.23 12.87 5.18
C LEU A 56 -9.75 12.72 5.62
N PRO A 57 -9.11 11.60 5.30
CA PRO A 57 -7.69 11.39 5.64
C PRO A 57 -6.79 12.08 4.60
N LEU A 58 -6.68 13.39 4.71
CA LEU A 58 -5.81 14.25 3.93
C LEU A 58 -5.05 15.16 4.89
N ASP A 59 -3.87 14.74 5.33
CA ASP A 59 -3.02 15.52 6.21
C ASP A 59 -2.69 16.88 5.55
N PRO A 60 -2.94 18.01 6.23
CA PRO A 60 -2.66 19.34 5.67
C PRO A 60 -1.20 19.58 5.26
N ASN A 61 -0.26 18.82 5.83
CA ASN A 61 1.16 18.88 5.48
C ASN A 61 1.53 17.96 4.32
N ALA A 62 0.56 17.26 3.72
CA ALA A 62 0.83 16.35 2.60
C ALA A 62 1.09 17.12 1.31
N GLU A 63 2.19 16.78 0.67
CA GLU A 63 2.56 17.22 -0.68
C GLU A 63 2.36 16.06 -1.65
N LEU A 64 1.46 16.22 -2.61
CA LEU A 64 1.20 15.26 -3.67
C LEU A 64 1.94 15.68 -4.94
N GLY A 65 2.69 14.77 -5.52
CA GLY A 65 3.29 14.92 -6.84
C GLY A 65 2.90 13.76 -7.76
N VAL A 66 2.57 14.07 -9.00
CA VAL A 66 2.26 13.06 -10.05
C VAL A 66 3.12 13.35 -11.26
N GLY A 67 3.63 12.32 -11.90
CA GLY A 67 4.40 12.44 -13.14
C GLY A 67 5.38 11.29 -13.32
N GLU A 68 5.88 11.14 -14.53
CA GLU A 68 6.86 10.11 -14.90
C GLU A 68 6.39 8.67 -14.59
N GLY A 69 5.07 8.43 -14.62
CA GLY A 69 4.48 7.13 -14.33
C GLY A 69 4.43 6.78 -12.85
N GLU A 70 4.56 7.77 -11.95
CA GLU A 70 4.45 7.56 -10.51
C GLU A 70 3.61 8.64 -9.82
N VAL A 71 3.07 8.28 -8.68
CA VAL A 71 2.52 9.20 -7.69
C VAL A 71 3.39 9.19 -6.45
N ARG A 72 3.65 10.36 -5.90
CA ARG A 72 4.47 10.60 -4.71
C ARG A 72 3.65 11.35 -3.67
N VAL A 73 3.73 10.92 -2.43
CA VAL A 73 3.18 11.65 -1.28
C VAL A 73 4.29 11.84 -0.26
N THR A 74 4.51 13.09 0.11
CA THR A 74 5.44 13.46 1.18
C THR A 74 4.67 14.14 2.29
N ILE A 75 4.78 13.65 3.50
CA ILE A 75 4.30 14.32 4.71
C ILE A 75 5.52 14.51 5.62
N PRO A 76 6.15 15.68 5.61
CA PRO A 76 7.40 15.90 6.36
C PRO A 76 7.20 15.68 7.85
N ARG A 77 6.01 16.02 8.35
CA ARG A 77 5.60 15.81 9.74
C ARG A 77 4.09 15.66 9.78
N PHE A 78 3.62 14.55 10.37
CA PHE A 78 2.18 14.31 10.53
C PHE A 78 1.53 15.39 11.38
N SER A 79 0.36 15.86 10.95
CA SER A 79 -0.46 16.85 11.64
C SER A 79 -1.92 16.42 11.76
N LEU A 80 -2.39 15.51 10.89
CA LEU A 80 -3.75 14.99 10.97
C LEU A 80 -3.86 13.93 12.06
N SER A 81 -4.86 14.04 12.91
CA SER A 81 -5.20 13.03 13.92
C SER A 81 -6.71 12.97 14.12
N HIS A 82 -7.19 11.83 14.63
CA HIS A 82 -8.54 11.69 15.14
C HIS A 82 -8.56 10.91 16.46
N ASP A 83 -9.59 11.14 17.27
CA ASP A 83 -9.66 10.60 18.62
C ASP A 83 -10.78 9.58 18.83
N ARG A 84 -11.62 9.26 17.82
CA ARG A 84 -12.95 8.76 18.14
C ARG A 84 -13.56 7.68 17.25
N PHE A 85 -12.98 7.19 16.20
CA PHE A 85 -13.73 6.24 15.37
C PHE A 85 -13.06 4.87 15.20
N GLN A 86 -11.88 4.67 15.74
CA GLN A 86 -11.16 3.40 15.77
C GLN A 86 -10.36 3.26 17.06
N ALA A 87 -9.88 2.05 17.37
CA ALA A 87 -8.98 1.80 18.49
C ALA A 87 -7.59 2.44 18.28
N ALA A 88 -7.21 2.67 17.03
CA ALA A 88 -5.97 3.34 16.64
C ALA A 88 -6.27 4.53 15.72
N ASP A 89 -5.50 5.59 15.86
CA ASP A 89 -5.47 6.70 14.90
C ASP A 89 -4.67 6.26 13.68
N SER A 90 -5.30 6.13 12.53
CA SER A 90 -4.78 5.35 11.43
C SER A 90 -4.47 6.18 10.17
N PRO A 91 -5.40 6.54 9.29
CA PRO A 91 -5.04 7.14 8.02
C PRO A 91 -4.60 8.60 8.15
N LYS A 92 -3.43 8.94 7.62
CA LYS A 92 -2.92 10.30 7.45
C LYS A 92 -3.17 10.82 6.04
N TYR A 93 -3.09 9.94 5.07
CA TYR A 93 -3.38 10.25 3.68
C TYR A 93 -3.93 9.00 3.00
N LEU A 94 -5.09 9.08 2.36
CA LEU A 94 -5.68 7.93 1.70
C LEU A 94 -6.45 8.33 0.44
N ILE A 95 -6.00 7.84 -0.69
CA ILE A 95 -6.64 7.97 -1.99
C ILE A 95 -7.08 6.57 -2.44
N VAL A 96 -8.30 6.50 -2.98
CA VAL A 96 -8.89 5.26 -3.49
C VAL A 96 -9.36 5.41 -4.92
N SER A 97 -9.46 4.29 -5.63
CA SER A 97 -10.03 4.27 -6.98
C SER A 97 -11.51 4.67 -6.95
N THR A 98 -11.95 5.42 -7.95
CA THR A 98 -13.37 5.71 -8.16
C THR A 98 -14.10 4.48 -8.69
N ARG A 99 -13.38 3.60 -9.39
CA ARG A 99 -13.88 2.34 -9.90
C ARG A 99 -13.85 1.27 -8.81
N GLN A 100 -14.96 0.56 -8.63
CA GLN A 100 -15.02 -0.72 -7.93
C GLN A 100 -14.74 -1.86 -8.90
N PHE A 101 -13.95 -2.84 -8.45
CA PHE A 101 -13.62 -4.04 -9.20
C PHE A 101 -14.47 -5.19 -8.67
N GLU A 102 -15.28 -5.80 -9.52
CA GLU A 102 -15.99 -7.03 -9.17
C GLU A 102 -15.03 -8.21 -9.15
N LEU A 103 -15.07 -8.99 -8.07
CA LEU A 103 -14.28 -10.19 -7.90
C LEU A 103 -15.07 -11.40 -8.40
N PRO A 104 -14.61 -12.06 -9.47
CA PRO A 104 -15.29 -13.23 -10.00
C PRO A 104 -15.24 -14.39 -8.99
N PRO A 105 -16.28 -15.24 -8.94
CA PRO A 105 -16.30 -16.38 -8.02
C PRO A 105 -15.48 -17.58 -8.52
N ASP A 106 -15.10 -17.60 -9.79
CA ASP A 106 -14.53 -18.76 -10.49
C ASP A 106 -13.02 -18.63 -10.77
N ARG A 107 -12.43 -17.49 -10.47
CA ARG A 107 -10.99 -17.25 -10.66
C ARG A 107 -10.46 -16.20 -9.70
N PRO A 108 -9.17 -16.28 -9.34
CA PRO A 108 -8.53 -15.24 -8.52
C PRO A 108 -8.40 -13.91 -9.28
N ALA A 109 -8.52 -12.81 -8.53
CA ALA A 109 -8.16 -11.47 -8.97
C ALA A 109 -6.87 -11.02 -8.30
N THR A 110 -5.97 -10.40 -9.06
CA THR A 110 -4.70 -9.87 -8.54
C THR A 110 -4.59 -8.39 -8.81
N PHE A 111 -4.21 -7.65 -7.79
CA PHE A 111 -3.95 -6.22 -7.80
C PHE A 111 -2.48 -5.99 -7.49
N ALA A 112 -1.82 -5.15 -8.28
CA ALA A 112 -0.39 -4.95 -8.18
C ALA A 112 0.01 -3.48 -8.28
N VAL A 113 1.09 -3.13 -7.59
CA VAL A 113 1.73 -1.82 -7.63
C VAL A 113 3.22 -1.96 -7.34
N ASP A 114 4.03 -1.04 -7.79
CA ASP A 114 5.38 -0.89 -7.25
C ASP A 114 5.34 0.17 -6.15
N LEU A 115 5.89 -0.15 -4.99
CA LEU A 115 5.92 0.69 -3.79
C LEU A 115 7.35 0.96 -3.34
N ALA A 116 7.65 2.22 -3.04
CA ALA A 116 8.88 2.62 -2.32
C ALA A 116 8.53 3.55 -1.16
N VAL A 117 9.24 3.42 -0.03
CA VAL A 117 8.93 4.11 1.21
C VAL A 117 10.19 4.63 1.88
N THR A 118 10.13 5.83 2.43
CA THR A 118 11.19 6.41 3.26
C THR A 118 10.56 7.04 4.51
N ASN A 119 10.96 6.59 5.69
CA ASN A 119 10.54 7.21 6.94
C ASN A 119 11.28 8.56 7.13
N LEU A 120 10.55 9.58 7.51
CA LEU A 120 11.07 10.91 7.82
C LEU A 120 11.03 11.11 9.34
N GLY A 121 12.12 10.76 10.01
CA GLY A 121 12.17 10.68 11.46
C GLY A 121 11.46 9.45 12.03
N GLY A 122 11.41 9.33 13.35
CA GLY A 122 10.77 8.20 14.02
C GLY A 122 11.62 6.92 14.01
N VAL A 123 10.96 5.77 14.06
CA VAL A 123 11.56 4.43 14.12
C VAL A 123 11.18 3.68 12.85
N PRO A 124 12.12 3.51 11.89
CA PRO A 124 11.82 2.93 10.57
C PRO A 124 11.27 1.50 10.60
N GLU A 125 11.55 0.74 11.65
CA GLU A 125 11.07 -0.63 11.82
C GLU A 125 9.65 -0.71 12.41
N ASP A 126 9.17 0.36 13.05
CA ASP A 126 7.86 0.36 13.71
C ASP A 126 6.77 0.90 12.78
N TYR A 127 6.08 -0.01 12.07
CA TYR A 127 4.97 0.31 11.18
C TYR A 127 3.83 1.08 11.89
N ARG A 128 3.68 0.93 13.21
CA ARG A 128 2.62 1.62 13.96
C ARG A 128 2.84 3.12 13.98
N ARG A 129 4.09 3.57 13.90
CA ARG A 129 4.45 4.99 13.92
C ARG A 129 4.32 5.66 12.56
N ALA A 130 4.69 4.96 11.49
CA ALA A 130 4.54 5.42 10.13
C ALA A 130 4.69 4.24 9.15
N MET A 131 3.74 4.08 8.25
CA MET A 131 3.77 3.12 7.17
C MET A 131 3.10 3.69 5.92
N ALA A 132 3.55 3.25 4.75
CA ALA A 132 2.81 3.44 3.52
C ALA A 132 2.23 2.12 3.05
N ALA A 133 1.12 2.16 2.33
CA ALA A 133 0.46 0.96 1.87
C ALA A 133 -0.06 1.06 0.45
N PHE A 134 -0.15 -0.11 -0.17
CA PHE A 134 -1.08 -0.43 -1.23
C PHE A 134 -2.23 -1.23 -0.65
N GLN A 135 -3.43 -0.74 -0.84
CA GLN A 135 -4.64 -1.27 -0.22
C GLN A 135 -5.58 -1.82 -1.29
N VAL A 136 -6.16 -2.97 -1.00
CA VAL A 136 -7.28 -3.58 -1.74
C VAL A 136 -8.37 -3.84 -0.73
N GLY A 137 -9.56 -3.27 -0.90
CA GLY A 137 -10.58 -3.46 0.13
C GLY A 137 -11.95 -2.95 -0.29
N ASP A 138 -12.93 -3.28 0.54
CA ASP A 138 -14.30 -2.79 0.43
C ASP A 138 -14.62 -1.92 1.65
N LEU A 139 -14.74 -0.62 1.44
CA LEU A 139 -15.07 0.33 2.51
C LEU A 139 -16.52 0.21 3.00
N VAL A 140 -17.38 -0.53 2.30
CA VAL A 140 -18.77 -0.78 2.75
C VAL A 140 -18.78 -1.91 3.78
N SER A 141 -18.15 -3.04 3.49
CA SER A 141 -18.04 -4.16 4.43
C SER A 141 -16.92 -4.00 5.45
N GLY A 142 -16.00 -3.06 5.23
CA GLY A 142 -14.83 -2.86 6.08
C GLY A 142 -13.71 -3.90 5.91
N ARG A 143 -13.77 -4.76 4.88
CA ARG A 143 -12.71 -5.75 4.59
C ARG A 143 -11.55 -5.11 3.84
N VAL A 144 -10.35 -5.25 4.37
CA VAL A 144 -9.14 -4.62 3.84
C VAL A 144 -7.98 -5.62 3.79
N PHE A 145 -7.27 -5.61 2.66
CA PHE A 145 -6.10 -6.42 2.38
C PHE A 145 -5.00 -5.49 1.88
N SER A 146 -3.92 -5.31 2.65
CA SER A 146 -2.88 -4.35 2.26
C SER A 146 -1.49 -4.99 2.28
N VAL A 147 -0.64 -4.57 1.34
CA VAL A 147 0.81 -4.63 1.54
C VAL A 147 1.22 -3.32 2.16
N ILE A 148 1.86 -3.37 3.31
CA ILE A 148 2.36 -2.20 4.01
C ILE A 148 3.88 -2.26 4.12
N GLY A 149 4.52 -1.11 3.98
CA GLY A 149 5.97 -0.96 4.06
C GLY A 149 6.39 0.19 4.96
N THR A 150 7.51 -0.01 5.62
CA THR A 150 8.37 1.04 6.18
C THR A 150 9.65 1.11 5.34
N ALA A 151 10.59 1.97 5.66
CA ALA A 151 11.87 2.01 4.93
C ALA A 151 12.67 0.70 5.01
N SER A 152 12.44 -0.12 6.06
CA SER A 152 13.24 -1.32 6.36
C SER A 152 12.42 -2.61 6.49
N ARG A 153 11.09 -2.56 6.42
CA ARG A 153 10.23 -3.72 6.69
C ARG A 153 9.03 -3.76 5.76
N VAL A 154 8.56 -4.97 5.48
CA VAL A 154 7.31 -5.22 4.75
C VAL A 154 6.39 -6.15 5.54
N PHE A 155 5.09 -5.87 5.47
CA PHE A 155 4.07 -6.65 6.15
C PHE A 155 2.88 -6.88 5.23
N ALA A 156 2.21 -8.00 5.43
CA ALA A 156 0.84 -8.23 4.97
C ALA A 156 -0.12 -7.77 6.06
N LEU A 157 -1.19 -7.09 5.66
CA LEU A 157 -2.26 -6.70 6.57
C LEU A 157 -3.57 -7.31 6.08
N ASP A 158 -4.26 -8.03 6.98
CA ASP A 158 -5.61 -8.57 6.81
C ASP A 158 -6.48 -7.98 7.91
N GLU A 159 -7.48 -7.18 7.53
CA GLU A 159 -8.23 -6.36 8.47
C GLU A 159 -9.74 -6.41 8.22
N GLN A 160 -10.50 -6.43 9.30
CA GLN A 160 -11.90 -6.08 9.35
C GLN A 160 -12.04 -4.80 10.17
N LEU A 161 -12.39 -3.71 9.49
CA LEU A 161 -12.62 -2.41 10.13
C LEU A 161 -13.88 -2.46 11.03
N ASP A 162 -13.88 -1.64 12.09
CA ASP A 162 -14.98 -1.48 13.04
C ASP A 162 -16.16 -0.65 12.47
N PHE A 163 -16.42 -0.79 11.19
CA PHE A 163 -17.60 -0.25 10.54
C PHE A 163 -18.04 -1.17 9.39
N GLY A 164 -19.24 -0.99 8.88
CA GLY A 164 -19.78 -1.84 7.81
C GLY A 164 -20.60 -3.03 8.30
N GLY A 165 -20.58 -3.36 9.59
CA GLY A 165 -21.48 -4.37 10.19
C GLY A 165 -21.30 -5.81 9.73
N ALA A 166 -20.17 -6.14 9.07
CA ALA A 166 -19.97 -7.43 8.41
C ALA A 166 -19.20 -8.48 9.25
N GLY A 167 -18.95 -8.22 10.54
CA GLY A 167 -18.24 -9.16 11.40
C GLY A 167 -17.57 -8.48 12.59
N GLU A 168 -16.93 -9.28 13.44
CA GLU A 168 -16.12 -8.74 14.54
C GLU A 168 -14.85 -8.08 13.98
N PRO A 169 -14.48 -6.87 14.47
CA PRO A 169 -13.28 -6.18 14.03
C PRO A 169 -12.03 -6.97 14.38
N PHE A 170 -11.07 -7.01 13.48
CA PHE A 170 -9.74 -7.57 13.73
C PHE A 170 -8.69 -6.92 12.84
N ILE A 171 -7.44 -6.99 13.27
CA ILE A 171 -6.28 -6.58 12.50
C ILE A 171 -5.21 -7.66 12.66
N HIS A 172 -4.82 -8.28 11.56
CA HIS A 172 -3.68 -9.18 11.49
C HIS A 172 -2.57 -8.49 10.68
N VAL A 173 -1.46 -8.20 11.33
CA VAL A 173 -0.25 -7.69 10.68
C VAL A 173 0.81 -8.77 10.76
N VAL A 174 1.22 -9.26 9.59
CA VAL A 174 2.18 -10.36 9.47
C VAL A 174 3.44 -9.83 8.79
N GLU A 175 4.56 -9.81 9.51
CA GLU A 175 5.86 -9.45 8.96
C GLU A 175 6.34 -10.54 7.99
N SER A 176 7.08 -10.15 6.96
CA SER A 176 7.70 -11.10 6.04
C SER A 176 8.54 -12.13 6.79
N PRO A 177 8.36 -13.43 6.54
CA PRO A 177 9.11 -14.49 7.20
C PRO A 177 10.54 -14.66 6.66
N TYR A 178 10.92 -13.90 5.65
CA TYR A 178 12.20 -14.07 4.94
C TYR A 178 13.27 -13.16 5.53
N ALA A 179 14.22 -13.74 6.27
CA ALA A 179 15.35 -13.01 6.85
C ALA A 179 16.36 -12.50 5.80
N ASP A 180 16.34 -13.11 4.61
CA ASP A 180 17.17 -12.72 3.44
C ASP A 180 16.41 -11.80 2.47
N PHE A 181 15.24 -11.36 2.84
CA PHE A 181 14.49 -10.37 2.09
C PHE A 181 15.29 -9.07 2.15
N ASP A 182 15.69 -8.54 0.98
CA ASP A 182 16.31 -7.22 0.93
C ASP A 182 15.25 -6.19 1.32
N ASP A 183 15.23 -5.85 2.61
CA ASP A 183 14.21 -5.00 3.25
C ASP A 183 14.34 -3.51 2.88
N ASP A 184 15.20 -3.17 1.90
CA ASP A 184 15.32 -1.79 1.43
C ASP A 184 14.10 -1.37 0.59
N PHE A 185 13.06 -0.92 1.27
CA PHE A 185 11.87 -0.31 0.67
C PHE A 185 12.08 1.14 0.20
N THR A 186 13.27 1.72 0.36
CA THR A 186 13.58 3.00 -0.29
C THR A 186 13.64 2.87 -1.81
N ARG A 187 13.80 1.64 -2.32
CA ARG A 187 13.66 1.27 -3.73
C ARG A 187 12.26 0.72 -4.01
N LEU A 188 11.81 0.87 -5.26
CA LEU A 188 10.53 0.32 -5.71
C LEU A 188 10.54 -1.21 -5.63
N ARG A 189 9.54 -1.76 -4.95
CA ARG A 189 9.27 -3.19 -4.82
C ARG A 189 7.94 -3.54 -5.47
N ALA A 190 7.88 -4.63 -6.22
CA ALA A 190 6.65 -5.13 -6.81
C ALA A 190 5.77 -5.77 -5.73
N CYS A 191 4.67 -5.13 -5.38
CA CYS A 191 3.72 -5.57 -4.37
C CYS A 191 2.45 -6.09 -5.03
N GLU A 192 1.95 -7.25 -4.59
CA GLU A 192 0.74 -7.87 -5.12
C GLU A 192 -0.18 -8.34 -3.98
N VAL A 193 -1.48 -8.15 -4.18
CA VAL A 193 -2.54 -8.76 -3.39
C VAL A 193 -3.41 -9.58 -4.32
N THR A 194 -3.53 -10.87 -4.06
CA THR A 194 -4.40 -11.79 -4.80
C THR A 194 -5.57 -12.20 -3.92
N LEU A 195 -6.78 -12.04 -4.40
CA LEU A 195 -8.02 -12.41 -3.74
C LEU A 195 -8.72 -13.49 -4.54
N ASP A 196 -8.99 -14.63 -3.92
CA ASP A 196 -9.77 -15.73 -4.49
C ASP A 196 -11.09 -15.86 -3.73
N ARG A 197 -12.15 -15.31 -4.32
CA ARG A 197 -13.48 -15.30 -3.70
C ARG A 197 -14.07 -16.70 -3.62
N GLY A 198 -13.90 -17.51 -4.67
CA GLY A 198 -14.40 -18.90 -4.70
C GLY A 198 -13.65 -19.81 -3.74
N GLY A 199 -12.34 -19.63 -3.63
CA GLY A 199 -11.48 -20.37 -2.71
C GLY A 199 -11.42 -19.77 -1.30
N SER A 200 -12.12 -18.67 -1.03
CA SER A 200 -12.09 -17.97 0.28
C SER A 200 -10.66 -17.74 0.77
N SER A 201 -9.79 -17.24 -0.10
CA SER A 201 -8.37 -17.07 0.24
C SER A 201 -7.79 -15.73 -0.23
N ALA A 202 -6.77 -15.27 0.47
CA ALA A 202 -5.99 -14.10 0.08
C ALA A 202 -4.49 -14.40 0.18
N ALA A 203 -3.69 -13.81 -0.71
CA ALA A 203 -2.24 -13.94 -0.72
C ALA A 203 -1.57 -12.61 -0.99
N TRP A 204 -0.49 -12.33 -0.26
CA TRP A 204 0.34 -11.14 -0.42
C TRP A 204 1.73 -11.55 -0.91
N ARG A 205 2.20 -10.86 -1.95
CA ARG A 205 3.52 -11.10 -2.51
C ARG A 205 4.30 -9.80 -2.64
N VAL A 206 5.60 -9.92 -2.45
CA VAL A 206 6.55 -8.84 -2.73
C VAL A 206 7.70 -9.42 -3.54
N ASP A 207 8.03 -8.79 -4.67
CA ASP A 207 9.00 -9.26 -5.65
C ASP A 207 8.83 -10.74 -6.03
N GLY A 208 7.56 -11.16 -6.22
CA GLY A 208 7.18 -12.53 -6.56
C GLY A 208 7.21 -13.54 -5.40
N ARG A 209 7.70 -13.17 -4.21
CA ARG A 209 7.75 -14.03 -3.02
C ARG A 209 6.50 -13.85 -2.17
N THR A 210 5.89 -14.93 -1.72
CA THR A 210 4.71 -14.89 -0.84
C THR A 210 5.13 -14.49 0.57
N VAL A 211 4.66 -13.32 1.01
CA VAL A 211 4.85 -12.82 2.38
C VAL A 211 3.88 -13.51 3.34
N TYR A 212 2.62 -13.61 2.92
CA TYR A 212 1.57 -14.25 3.71
C TYR A 212 0.49 -14.82 2.79
N GLN A 213 -0.21 -15.82 3.27
CA GLN A 213 -1.40 -16.38 2.65
C GLN A 213 -2.37 -16.84 3.74
N THR A 214 -3.66 -16.59 3.53
CA THR A 214 -4.73 -17.05 4.43
C THR A 214 -5.82 -17.78 3.66
N HIS A 215 -6.52 -18.68 4.35
CA HIS A 215 -7.65 -19.44 3.83
C HIS A 215 -8.83 -19.34 4.79
N GLY A 216 -10.03 -19.59 4.27
CA GLY A 216 -11.26 -19.47 5.06
C GLY A 216 -11.60 -18.03 5.45
N THR A 217 -11.00 -17.04 4.75
CA THR A 217 -11.28 -15.62 5.00
C THR A 217 -12.43 -15.13 4.11
N SER A 218 -13.21 -14.20 4.63
CA SER A 218 -14.29 -13.57 3.84
C SER A 218 -13.70 -12.63 2.81
N ILE A 219 -13.96 -12.89 1.53
CA ILE A 219 -13.58 -12.03 0.42
C ILE A 219 -14.83 -11.29 -0.07
N PRO A 220 -14.82 -9.95 -0.11
CA PRO A 220 -15.96 -9.16 -0.57
C PRO A 220 -16.23 -9.40 -2.05
N GLN A 221 -17.45 -9.09 -2.48
CA GLN A 221 -17.82 -9.18 -3.89
C GLN A 221 -17.12 -8.12 -4.75
N ARG A 222 -16.90 -6.95 -4.16
CA ARG A 222 -16.31 -5.79 -4.84
C ARG A 222 -15.20 -5.21 -3.98
N VAL A 223 -14.18 -4.66 -4.63
CA VAL A 223 -13.11 -3.95 -3.95
C VAL A 223 -12.74 -2.67 -4.68
N LEU A 224 -12.16 -1.76 -3.93
CA LEU A 224 -11.40 -0.61 -4.42
C LEU A 224 -9.91 -0.94 -4.28
N ILE A 225 -9.09 -0.30 -5.07
CA ILE A 225 -7.66 -0.18 -4.79
C ILE A 225 -7.36 1.19 -4.23
N GLY A 226 -6.34 1.28 -3.40
CA GLY A 226 -5.95 2.55 -2.81
C GLY A 226 -4.48 2.60 -2.45
N PHE A 227 -4.01 3.80 -2.17
CA PHE A 227 -2.68 4.05 -1.67
C PHE A 227 -2.70 5.17 -0.63
N GLY A 228 -1.74 5.13 0.27
CA GLY A 228 -1.67 6.18 1.27
C GLY A 228 -0.64 5.92 2.36
N ILE A 229 -0.74 6.73 3.41
CA ILE A 229 0.16 6.77 4.55
C ILE A 229 -0.67 6.67 5.83
N TRP A 230 -0.21 5.83 6.77
CA TRP A 230 -0.92 5.52 8.01
C TRP A 230 -0.01 5.56 9.22
N THR A 231 -0.65 5.63 10.38
CA THR A 231 -0.12 5.23 11.67
C THR A 231 -1.07 4.21 12.29
N MET A 232 -0.63 3.45 13.29
CA MET A 232 -1.49 2.53 14.07
C MET A 232 -1.22 2.66 15.56
N LEU A 233 -0.92 3.86 16.02
CA LEU A 233 -0.76 4.11 17.44
C LEU A 233 -2.13 4.19 18.12
N PRO A 234 -2.28 3.56 19.29
CA PRO A 234 -3.57 3.50 19.95
C PRO A 234 -4.05 4.87 20.42
N ILE A 235 -5.37 5.05 20.37
CA ILE A 235 -6.04 6.14 21.04
C ILE A 235 -6.08 5.81 22.54
N ARG A 236 -5.52 6.68 23.39
CA ARG A 236 -5.50 6.51 24.85
C ARG A 236 -6.18 7.67 25.52
N ASP A 237 -7.04 7.37 26.49
CA ASP A 237 -7.81 8.38 27.22
C ASP A 237 -8.59 9.34 26.29
N GLY A 238 -9.14 8.79 25.20
CA GLY A 238 -9.87 9.56 24.19
C GLY A 238 -8.99 10.53 23.38
N ARG A 239 -7.67 10.28 23.29
CA ARG A 239 -6.74 11.13 22.54
C ARG A 239 -5.80 10.30 21.66
N SER A 240 -5.59 10.77 20.45
CA SER A 240 -4.56 10.27 19.56
C SER A 240 -3.15 10.42 20.19
N ARG A 241 -2.30 9.43 19.92
CA ARG A 241 -0.87 9.43 20.27
C ARG A 241 0.01 9.38 19.03
N SER A 242 -0.57 9.62 17.85
CA SER A 242 0.11 9.40 16.58
C SER A 242 0.98 10.56 16.11
N LEU A 243 0.92 11.74 16.76
CA LEU A 243 1.70 12.92 16.38
C LEU A 243 2.97 13.03 17.23
N GLU A 244 4.02 12.27 16.84
CA GLU A 244 5.30 12.23 17.56
C GLU A 244 6.41 13.00 16.85
N GLY A 245 6.06 13.77 15.78
CA GLY A 245 7.00 14.55 14.99
C GLY A 245 7.56 13.82 13.77
N GLN A 246 7.18 12.56 13.57
CA GLN A 246 7.54 11.75 12.41
C GLN A 246 6.73 12.14 11.16
N GLY A 247 7.23 11.71 10.01
CA GLY A 247 6.62 11.86 8.71
C GLY A 247 6.98 10.69 7.80
N MET A 248 6.60 10.80 6.53
CA MET A 248 6.87 9.76 5.53
C MET A 248 6.90 10.33 4.12
N HIS A 249 7.76 9.73 3.30
CA HIS A 249 7.74 9.87 1.86
C HIS A 249 7.48 8.51 1.24
N ALA A 250 6.50 8.44 0.33
CA ALA A 250 6.18 7.19 -0.37
C ALA A 250 5.90 7.44 -1.85
N ARG A 251 6.19 6.43 -2.67
CA ARG A 251 6.01 6.46 -4.12
C ARG A 251 5.32 5.19 -4.57
N TRP A 252 4.36 5.34 -5.49
CA TRP A 252 3.64 4.23 -6.10
C TRP A 252 3.70 4.36 -7.62
N ARG A 253 3.92 3.22 -8.32
CA ARG A 253 3.97 3.14 -9.78
C ARG A 253 3.21 1.92 -10.28
N ARG A 254 2.80 1.95 -11.55
CA ARG A 254 2.27 0.79 -12.26
C ARG A 254 1.10 0.11 -11.53
N PHE A 255 0.05 0.86 -11.22
CA PHE A 255 -1.19 0.27 -10.72
C PHE A 255 -1.80 -0.64 -11.78
N ARG A 256 -1.86 -1.94 -11.50
CA ARG A 256 -2.26 -2.98 -12.44
C ARG A 256 -3.25 -3.93 -11.80
N VAL A 257 -4.15 -4.48 -12.64
CA VAL A 257 -5.16 -5.44 -12.21
C VAL A 257 -5.19 -6.64 -13.17
N ARG A 258 -5.50 -7.82 -12.66
CA ARG A 258 -5.65 -9.05 -13.43
C ARG A 258 -6.78 -9.89 -12.86
N GLY A 259 -7.51 -10.61 -13.74
CA GLY A 259 -8.59 -11.50 -13.32
C GLY A 259 -9.89 -10.81 -12.94
N VAL A 260 -10.01 -9.50 -13.17
CA VAL A 260 -11.24 -8.72 -13.02
C VAL A 260 -11.79 -8.35 -14.39
N ASP A 261 -13.09 -8.10 -14.47
CA ASP A 261 -13.70 -7.61 -15.71
C ASP A 261 -13.35 -6.12 -15.89
N THR A 262 -12.82 -5.78 -17.07
CA THR A 262 -12.30 -4.43 -17.41
C THR A 262 -13.37 -3.55 -18.06
#